data_8ec214b8db953033c2c7b373d2a8297d
#
_entry.id   8ec214b8db953033c2c7b373d2a8297d
#
_cell.length_a   1.000
_cell.length_b   1.000
_cell.length_c   1.000
_cell.angle_alpha   90.00
_cell.angle_beta   90.00
_cell.angle_gamma   90.00
#
_symmetry.space_group_name_H-M   'P 1'
#
loop_
_entity.id
_entity.type
_entity.pdbx_description
1 polymer ?
#
loop_
_entity_poly.entity_id
_entity_poly.type
_entity_poly.pdbx_seq_one_letter_code
_entity_poly.pdbx_strand_id
1 'polypeptide(L)' 'VTAPSQAAIERAGRTLAVGLAAAAAMTPREQAEAAYTPDGPTVDDLEDRIRTHRGLPLKHTA' A
#
# COMPACT_ATOMS: atom_id res chain seq x y z
N VAL A 1 -11.23 -9.22 31.87
CA VAL A 1 -10.82 -9.00 30.49
C VAL A 1 -10.08 -10.24 30.01
N THR A 2 -10.57 -10.80 28.93
CA THR A 2 -9.97 -11.99 28.35
C THR A 2 -8.97 -11.55 27.28
N ALA A 3 -7.73 -12.00 27.41
CA ALA A 3 -6.71 -11.74 26.41
C ALA A 3 -7.05 -12.49 25.09
N PRO A 4 -6.70 -11.92 23.92
CA PRO A 4 -6.90 -12.64 22.66
C PRO A 4 -6.15 -13.97 22.68
N SER A 5 -6.75 -15.00 22.05
CA SER A 5 -6.08 -16.29 21.94
C SER A 5 -4.88 -16.19 20.99
N GLN A 6 -3.92 -17.08 21.15
CA GLN A 6 -2.77 -17.16 20.25
C GLN A 6 -3.21 -17.37 18.80
N ALA A 7 -4.25 -18.19 18.58
CA ALA A 7 -4.80 -18.42 17.25
C ALA A 7 -5.39 -17.15 16.62
N ALA A 8 -6.05 -16.30 17.44
CA ALA A 8 -6.59 -15.03 16.96
C ALA A 8 -5.48 -14.07 16.56
N ILE A 9 -4.41 -14.00 17.35
CA ILE A 9 -3.24 -13.15 17.07
C ILE A 9 -2.55 -13.62 15.78
N GLU A 10 -2.35 -14.92 15.63
CA GLU A 10 -1.72 -15.49 14.42
C GLU A 10 -2.56 -15.24 13.17
N ARG A 11 -3.89 -15.35 13.29
CA ARG A 11 -4.80 -15.11 12.18
C ARG A 11 -4.75 -13.64 11.75
N ALA A 12 -4.75 -12.71 12.68
CA ALA A 12 -4.63 -11.29 12.39
C ALA A 12 -3.30 -10.96 11.72
N GLY A 13 -2.20 -11.56 12.18
CA GLY A 13 -0.88 -11.38 11.58
C GLY A 13 -0.83 -11.90 10.14
N ARG A 14 -1.43 -13.06 9.86
CA ARG A 14 -1.48 -13.62 8.51
C ARG A 14 -2.31 -12.74 7.57
N THR A 15 -3.44 -12.21 8.03
CA THR A 15 -4.28 -11.33 7.22
C THR A 15 -3.54 -10.05 6.84
N LEU A 16 -2.81 -9.44 7.78
CA LEU A 16 -1.97 -8.27 7.50
C LEU A 16 -0.86 -8.60 6.50
N ALA A 17 -0.18 -9.73 6.68
CA ALA A 17 0.90 -10.14 5.79
C ALA A 17 0.41 -10.34 4.35
N VAL A 18 -0.77 -10.95 4.16
CA VAL A 18 -1.36 -11.14 2.83
C VAL A 18 -1.70 -9.78 2.20
N GLY A 19 -2.28 -8.84 2.96
CA GLY A 19 -2.58 -7.50 2.47
C GLY A 19 -1.33 -6.74 2.05
N LEU A 20 -0.25 -6.82 2.84
CA LEU A 20 1.01 -6.18 2.52
C LEU A 20 1.67 -6.81 1.28
N ALA A 21 1.60 -8.12 1.15
CA ALA A 21 2.14 -8.82 -0.01
C ALA A 21 1.37 -8.45 -1.28
N ALA A 22 0.06 -8.35 -1.21
CA ALA A 22 -0.76 -7.94 -2.35
C ALA A 22 -0.44 -6.52 -2.80
N ALA A 23 -0.29 -5.58 -1.85
CA ALA A 23 0.09 -4.20 -2.16
C ALA A 23 1.50 -4.13 -2.77
N ALA A 24 2.45 -4.93 -2.24
CA ALA A 24 3.81 -4.97 -2.76
C ALA A 24 3.91 -5.60 -4.15
N ALA A 25 2.95 -6.45 -4.52
CA ALA A 25 2.91 -7.06 -5.85
C ALA A 25 2.43 -6.09 -6.92
N MET A 26 1.78 -4.99 -6.56
CA MET A 26 1.35 -3.95 -7.50
C MET A 26 2.52 -3.03 -7.84
N THR A 27 2.60 -2.59 -9.10
CA THR A 27 3.53 -1.53 -9.47
C THR A 27 3.08 -0.22 -8.83
N PRO A 28 3.98 0.77 -8.65
CA PRO A 28 3.57 2.08 -8.15
C PRO A 28 2.45 2.70 -9.00
N ARG A 29 2.49 2.52 -10.31
CA ARG A 29 1.44 3.03 -11.21
C ARG A 29 0.10 2.35 -10.95
N GLU A 30 0.08 1.04 -10.84
CA GLU A 30 -1.14 0.29 -10.52
C GLU A 30 -1.74 0.72 -9.19
N GLN A 31 -0.89 0.88 -8.19
CA GLN A 31 -1.31 1.32 -6.87
C GLN A 31 -1.86 2.75 -6.89
N ALA A 32 -1.23 3.64 -7.67
CA ALA A 32 -1.69 5.01 -7.84
C ALA A 32 -3.05 5.05 -8.54
N GLU A 33 -3.24 4.25 -9.57
CA GLU A 33 -4.52 4.17 -10.29
C GLU A 33 -5.63 3.66 -9.38
N ALA A 34 -5.34 2.68 -8.53
CA ALA A 34 -6.31 2.13 -7.58
C ALA A 34 -6.70 3.16 -6.50
N ALA A 35 -5.79 4.04 -6.12
CA ALA A 35 -6.02 5.04 -5.09
C ALA A 35 -6.57 6.36 -5.64
N TYR A 36 -6.60 6.52 -6.94
CA TYR A 36 -7.02 7.76 -7.58
C TYR A 36 -8.49 8.08 -7.29
N THR A 37 -8.74 9.36 -6.97
CA THR A 37 -10.10 9.92 -6.86
C THR A 37 -10.12 11.24 -7.62
N PRO A 38 -11.27 11.61 -8.27
CA PRO A 38 -11.36 12.86 -9.03
C PRO A 38 -11.06 14.12 -8.22
N ASP A 39 -11.33 14.08 -6.91
CA ASP A 39 -11.13 15.22 -6.01
C ASP A 39 -9.74 15.24 -5.37
N GLY A 40 -8.93 14.23 -5.60
CA GLY A 40 -7.61 14.10 -5.00
C GLY A 40 -6.47 14.39 -5.96
N PRO A 41 -5.24 14.03 -5.58
CA PRO A 41 -4.07 14.21 -6.43
C PRO A 41 -4.18 13.43 -7.74
N THR A 42 -3.43 13.85 -8.74
CA THR A 42 -3.36 13.12 -10.01
C THR A 42 -2.71 11.76 -9.83
N VAL A 43 -2.94 10.86 -10.79
CA VAL A 43 -2.28 9.55 -10.77
C VAL A 43 -0.76 9.70 -10.78
N ASP A 44 -0.23 10.67 -11.52
CA ASP A 44 1.21 10.93 -11.57
C ASP A 44 1.76 11.35 -10.20
N ASP A 45 1.07 12.24 -9.50
CA ASP A 45 1.45 12.64 -8.15
C ASP A 45 1.39 11.47 -7.18
N LEU A 46 0.35 10.66 -7.27
CA LEU A 46 0.20 9.48 -6.42
C LEU A 46 1.31 8.47 -6.69
N GLU A 47 1.64 8.26 -7.95
CA GLU A 47 2.73 7.35 -8.31
C GLU A 47 4.05 7.81 -7.69
N ASP A 48 4.38 9.09 -7.79
CA ASP A 48 5.62 9.62 -7.21
C ASP A 48 5.63 9.52 -5.69
N ARG A 49 4.50 9.73 -5.03
CA ARG A 49 4.39 9.54 -3.57
C ARG A 49 4.62 8.09 -3.18
N ILE A 50 4.06 7.16 -3.93
CA ILE A 50 4.25 5.73 -3.70
C ILE A 50 5.70 5.34 -3.94
N ARG A 51 6.32 5.86 -5.00
CA ARG A 51 7.73 5.61 -5.28
C ARG A 51 8.61 6.11 -4.13
N THR A 52 8.34 7.31 -3.62
CA THR A 52 9.05 7.85 -2.46
C THR A 52 8.92 6.92 -1.25
N HIS A 53 7.71 6.44 -0.98
CA HIS A 53 7.45 5.51 0.12
C HIS A 53 8.21 4.19 -0.01
N ARG A 54 8.41 3.73 -1.25
CA ARG A 54 9.13 2.48 -1.53
C ARG A 54 10.63 2.69 -1.71
N GLY A 55 11.13 3.91 -1.58
CA GLY A 55 12.54 4.23 -1.81
C GLY A 55 12.94 4.18 -3.27
N LEU A 56 11.99 4.35 -4.19
CA LEU A 56 12.25 4.35 -5.63
C LEU A 56 12.44 5.78 -6.14
N PRO A 57 13.17 5.97 -7.27
CA PRO A 57 13.32 7.29 -7.88
C PRO A 57 11.97 7.86 -8.33
N LEU A 58 11.83 9.18 -8.26
CA LEU A 58 10.67 9.87 -8.79
C LEU A 58 10.64 9.73 -10.31
N LYS A 59 9.45 9.69 -10.89
CA LYS A 59 9.25 9.51 -12.33
C LYS A 59 8.68 10.77 -12.99
N HIS A 60 7.81 11.51 -12.28
CA HIS A 60 7.09 12.66 -12.84
C HIS A 60 7.60 13.97 -12.28
N THR A 61 8.22 13.96 -11.10
CA THR A 61 8.81 15.14 -10.47
C THR A 61 10.33 15.01 -10.55
N ALA A 62 10.92 15.75 -11.44
CA ALA A 62 12.37 15.76 -11.59
C ALA A 62 13.03 16.66 -10.56
#